data_4a25c63c91c6bb995c5f1ebe0116d286
#
_entry.id   4a25c63c91c6bb995c5f1ebe0116d286
#
_cell.length_a   1.000
_cell.length_b   1.000
_cell.length_c   1.000
_cell.angle_alpha   90.00
_cell.angle_beta   90.00
_cell.angle_gamma   90.00
#
_symmetry.space_group_name_H-M   'P 1'
#
loop_
_entity.id
_entity.type
_entity.pdbx_description
1 polymer ?
#
loop_
_entity_poly.entity_id
_entity_poly.type
_entity_poly.pdbx_seq_one_letter_code
_entity_poly.pdbx_strand_id
1 'polypeptide(L)'
;AVDSNFTIDLSPYGMTKEQFTKACDTQLALMINWLIRRSPKQLSILGPASFLVDLGRVVIAKTLMEDGKVGIIQNALAAGEDISQAEKTACGAQTTDVTATLFHHWNLDPDIVHIIRYSDDPDGTYEEEKEMAAKLKVIRETVMPNGEITDESIATAKDTIEEFELDLESYERALDKVMAA
;
A
#
# COMPACT_ATOMS: atom_id res chain seq x y z
N ALA A 1 -30.93 -9.80 14.05
CA ALA A 1 -29.96 -10.42 13.14
C ALA A 1 -29.26 -9.29 12.39
N VAL A 2 -28.00 -9.01 12.74
CA VAL A 2 -27.15 -8.09 11.99
C VAL A 2 -26.61 -8.92 10.84
N ASP A 3 -27.10 -8.70 9.62
CA ASP A 3 -26.52 -9.26 8.41
C ASP A 3 -25.16 -8.61 8.21
N SER A 4 -24.13 -9.24 8.75
CA SER A 4 -22.73 -8.85 8.56
C SER A 4 -22.16 -9.43 7.26
N ASN A 5 -22.82 -9.20 6.13
CA ASN A 5 -22.23 -9.39 4.82
C ASN A 5 -21.38 -8.17 4.50
N PHE A 6 -20.22 -8.07 5.18
CA PHE A 6 -19.17 -7.14 4.75
C PHE A 6 -18.59 -7.68 3.45
N THR A 7 -19.21 -7.31 2.34
CA THR A 7 -18.74 -7.69 1.02
C THR A 7 -17.70 -6.64 0.57
N ILE A 8 -16.47 -7.10 0.33
CA ILE A 8 -15.44 -6.26 -0.29
C ILE A 8 -15.78 -6.16 -1.78
N ASP A 9 -16.13 -4.96 -2.22
CA ASP A 9 -16.39 -4.62 -3.62
C ASP A 9 -15.42 -3.52 -4.04
N LEU A 10 -14.50 -3.86 -4.94
CA LEU A 10 -13.47 -2.97 -5.48
C LEU A 10 -13.70 -2.62 -6.94
N SER A 11 -14.95 -2.77 -7.42
CA SER A 11 -15.33 -2.39 -8.79
C SER A 11 -15.00 -0.94 -9.16
N PRO A 12 -15.04 0.07 -8.25
CA PRO A 12 -14.57 1.43 -8.55
C PRO A 12 -13.11 1.51 -8.97
N TYR A 13 -12.29 0.52 -8.59
CA TYR A 13 -10.89 0.40 -9.01
C TYR A 13 -10.68 -0.55 -10.20
N GLY A 14 -11.76 -1.19 -10.69
CA GLY A 14 -11.65 -2.24 -11.68
C GLY A 14 -10.97 -3.52 -11.20
N MET A 15 -10.98 -3.77 -9.90
CA MET A 15 -10.30 -4.89 -9.25
C MET A 15 -11.28 -5.89 -8.64
N THR A 16 -10.84 -7.15 -8.57
CA THR A 16 -11.52 -8.20 -7.80
C THR A 16 -11.00 -8.27 -6.37
N LYS A 17 -11.78 -8.90 -5.48
CA LYS A 17 -11.34 -9.20 -4.11
C LYS A 17 -10.08 -10.08 -4.09
N GLU A 18 -9.99 -11.04 -5.01
CA GLU A 18 -8.86 -11.96 -5.13
C GLU A 18 -7.58 -11.21 -5.52
N GLN A 19 -7.67 -10.26 -6.44
CA GLN A 19 -6.55 -9.38 -6.83
C GLN A 19 -6.08 -8.53 -5.64
N PHE A 20 -7.00 -7.95 -4.90
CA PHE A 20 -6.68 -7.17 -3.70
C PHE A 20 -5.99 -8.03 -2.63
N THR A 21 -6.52 -9.22 -2.34
CA THR A 21 -5.92 -10.16 -1.38
C THR A 21 -4.51 -10.56 -1.84
N LYS A 22 -4.34 -10.87 -3.13
CA LYS A 22 -3.03 -11.16 -3.71
C LYS A 22 -2.05 -10.01 -3.51
N ALA A 23 -2.48 -8.77 -3.69
CA ALA A 23 -1.63 -7.59 -3.47
C ALA A 23 -1.16 -7.52 -2.01
N CYS A 24 -2.07 -7.67 -1.03
CA CYS A 24 -1.72 -7.67 0.39
C CYS A 24 -0.74 -8.78 0.75
N ASP A 25 -0.98 -9.99 0.28
CA ASP A 25 -0.11 -11.15 0.52
C ASP A 25 1.28 -10.96 -0.11
N THR A 26 1.35 -10.44 -1.33
CA THR A 26 2.60 -10.19 -2.04
C THR A 26 3.42 -9.08 -1.39
N GLN A 27 2.78 -8.00 -0.95
CA GLN A 27 3.42 -6.91 -0.18
C GLN A 27 4.02 -7.45 1.11
N LEU A 28 3.27 -8.25 1.87
CA LEU A 28 3.77 -8.88 3.10
C LEU A 28 4.95 -9.82 2.81
N ALA A 29 4.84 -10.68 1.80
CA ALA A 29 5.90 -11.61 1.44
C ALA A 29 7.19 -10.89 1.05
N LEU A 30 7.09 -9.81 0.27
CA LEU A 30 8.24 -9.00 -0.14
C LEU A 30 8.88 -8.32 1.09
N MET A 31 8.09 -7.72 1.98
CA MET A 31 8.58 -7.09 3.20
C MET A 31 9.29 -8.10 4.12
N ILE A 32 8.70 -9.29 4.32
CA ILE A 32 9.34 -10.35 5.13
C ILE A 32 10.69 -10.75 4.52
N ASN A 33 10.73 -11.03 3.22
CA ASN A 33 11.98 -11.45 2.57
C ASN A 33 13.05 -10.36 2.58
N TRP A 34 12.64 -9.09 2.56
CA TRP A 34 13.56 -7.96 2.64
C TRP A 34 14.19 -7.82 4.04
N LEU A 35 13.40 -7.97 5.11
CA LEU A 35 13.82 -7.56 6.46
C LEU A 35 14.14 -8.70 7.43
N ILE A 36 13.67 -9.93 7.22
CA ILE A 36 13.70 -11.00 8.22
C ILE A 36 15.10 -11.29 8.78
N ARG A 37 16.14 -11.14 7.97
CA ARG A 37 17.54 -11.39 8.37
C ARG A 37 18.32 -10.12 8.71
N ARG A 38 17.76 -8.94 8.44
CA ARG A 38 18.45 -7.65 8.55
C ARG A 38 17.92 -6.79 9.68
N SER A 39 16.61 -6.67 9.75
CA SER A 39 15.96 -5.77 10.71
C SER A 39 14.66 -6.39 11.26
N PRO A 40 14.76 -7.46 12.11
CA PRO A 40 13.58 -8.10 12.69
C PRO A 40 12.71 -7.12 13.50
N LYS A 41 13.34 -6.10 14.11
CA LYS A 41 12.64 -5.05 14.85
C LYS A 41 11.78 -4.19 13.92
N GLN A 42 12.31 -3.78 12.77
CA GLN A 42 11.49 -3.05 11.78
C GLN A 42 10.40 -3.95 11.19
N LEU A 43 10.68 -5.24 10.99
CA LEU A 43 9.70 -6.19 10.46
C LEU A 43 8.47 -6.33 11.38
N SER A 44 8.63 -6.21 12.70
CA SER A 44 7.47 -6.26 13.62
C SER A 44 6.47 -5.12 13.42
N ILE A 45 6.91 -4.00 12.85
CA ILE A 45 6.07 -2.85 12.48
C ILE A 45 5.68 -2.92 11.00
N LEU A 46 6.67 -3.09 10.12
CA LEU A 46 6.49 -3.03 8.67
C LEU A 46 5.78 -4.26 8.10
N GLY A 47 5.85 -5.43 8.73
CA GLY A 47 5.10 -6.62 8.32
C GLY A 47 3.59 -6.38 8.35
N PRO A 48 3.00 -6.11 9.52
CA PRO A 48 1.59 -5.74 9.60
C PRO A 48 1.23 -4.52 8.74
N ALA A 49 2.07 -3.48 8.72
CA ALA A 49 1.84 -2.29 7.91
C ALA A 49 1.73 -2.64 6.42
N SER A 50 2.65 -3.44 5.87
CA SER A 50 2.64 -3.81 4.45
C SER A 50 1.43 -4.65 4.04
N PHE A 51 0.91 -5.48 4.94
CA PHE A 51 -0.29 -6.27 4.68
C PHE A 51 -1.57 -5.42 4.70
N LEU A 52 -1.62 -4.40 5.57
CA LEU A 52 -2.84 -3.67 5.90
C LEU A 52 -2.91 -2.27 5.26
N VAL A 53 -1.82 -1.75 4.70
CA VAL A 53 -1.72 -0.36 4.23
C VAL A 53 -2.82 0.05 3.24
N ASP A 54 -3.26 -0.88 2.41
CA ASP A 54 -4.25 -0.61 1.37
C ASP A 54 -5.70 -0.86 1.80
N LEU A 55 -5.95 -1.17 3.08
CA LEU A 55 -7.32 -1.45 3.56
C LEU A 55 -8.27 -0.26 3.38
N GLY A 56 -7.78 0.96 3.45
CA GLY A 56 -8.56 2.18 3.18
C GLY A 56 -9.19 2.22 1.78
N ARG A 57 -8.62 1.50 0.83
CA ARG A 57 -9.18 1.38 -0.53
C ARG A 57 -10.56 0.76 -0.55
N VAL A 58 -10.83 -0.18 0.36
CA VAL A 58 -12.17 -0.79 0.51
C VAL A 58 -13.20 0.25 0.96
N VAL A 59 -12.80 1.17 1.85
CA VAL A 59 -13.67 2.24 2.35
C VAL A 59 -13.91 3.28 1.26
N ILE A 60 -12.86 3.69 0.54
CA ILE A 60 -12.98 4.62 -0.58
C ILE A 60 -13.90 4.03 -1.65
N ALA A 61 -13.72 2.77 -2.03
CA ALA A 61 -14.57 2.08 -3.00
C ALA A 61 -16.06 2.14 -2.59
N LYS A 62 -16.36 1.82 -1.34
CA LYS A 62 -17.72 1.89 -0.82
C LYS A 62 -18.30 3.30 -0.89
N THR A 63 -17.53 4.31 -0.49
CA THR A 63 -17.95 5.72 -0.55
C THR A 63 -18.25 6.15 -2.00
N LEU A 64 -17.39 5.78 -2.96
CA LEU A 64 -17.59 6.10 -4.36
C LEU A 64 -18.85 5.43 -4.96
N MET A 65 -19.16 4.20 -4.53
CA MET A 65 -20.41 3.54 -4.93
C MET A 65 -21.63 4.24 -4.36
N GLU A 66 -21.60 4.61 -3.08
CA GLU A 66 -22.70 5.34 -2.42
C GLU A 66 -22.93 6.73 -3.06
N ASP A 67 -21.87 7.40 -3.49
CA ASP A 67 -21.92 8.71 -4.18
C ASP A 67 -22.24 8.62 -5.69
N GLY A 68 -22.36 7.43 -6.26
CA GLY A 68 -22.57 7.22 -7.69
C GLY A 68 -21.37 7.57 -8.58
N LYS A 69 -20.15 7.49 -8.02
CA LYS A 69 -18.88 7.89 -8.67
C LYS A 69 -18.01 6.72 -9.11
N VAL A 70 -18.61 5.59 -9.46
CA VAL A 70 -17.90 4.31 -9.70
C VAL A 70 -16.83 4.39 -10.78
N GLY A 71 -17.05 5.17 -11.85
CA GLY A 71 -16.12 5.20 -13.00
C GLY A 71 -14.95 6.19 -12.88
N ILE A 72 -14.90 7.03 -11.85
CA ILE A 72 -13.94 8.15 -11.80
C ILE A 72 -12.50 7.64 -11.68
N ILE A 73 -12.24 6.70 -10.77
CA ILE A 73 -10.90 6.15 -10.56
C ILE A 73 -10.47 5.33 -11.77
N GLN A 74 -11.34 4.48 -12.31
CA GLN A 74 -10.99 3.68 -13.50
C GLN A 74 -10.60 4.57 -14.69
N ASN A 75 -11.34 5.66 -14.92
CA ASN A 75 -11.03 6.60 -15.99
C ASN A 75 -9.70 7.33 -15.76
N ALA A 76 -9.42 7.75 -14.54
CA ALA A 76 -8.17 8.40 -14.17
C ALA A 76 -6.96 7.44 -14.36
N LEU A 77 -7.08 6.20 -13.92
CA LEU A 77 -6.04 5.19 -14.10
C LEU A 77 -5.81 4.85 -15.57
N ALA A 78 -6.89 4.77 -16.37
CA ALA A 78 -6.80 4.56 -17.82
C ALA A 78 -6.13 5.75 -18.54
N ALA A 79 -6.21 6.96 -17.97
CA ALA A 79 -5.52 8.15 -18.46
C ALA A 79 -4.05 8.24 -17.98
N GLY A 80 -3.58 7.27 -17.17
CA GLY A 80 -2.21 7.23 -16.64
C GLY A 80 -2.00 8.07 -15.39
N GLU A 81 -3.08 8.47 -14.70
CA GLU A 81 -2.95 9.17 -13.42
C GLU A 81 -2.50 8.21 -12.31
N ASP A 82 -1.75 8.75 -11.33
CA ASP A 82 -1.42 8.04 -10.11
C ASP A 82 -2.68 7.76 -9.28
N ILE A 83 -2.74 6.57 -8.67
CA ILE A 83 -3.93 6.11 -7.94
C ILE A 83 -4.25 7.00 -6.73
N SER A 84 -3.25 7.48 -6.00
CA SER A 84 -3.45 8.36 -4.83
C SER A 84 -3.99 9.73 -5.27
N GLN A 85 -3.53 10.24 -6.41
CA GLN A 85 -4.04 11.47 -7.00
C GLN A 85 -5.49 11.30 -7.49
N ALA A 86 -5.79 10.18 -8.13
CA ALA A 86 -7.14 9.85 -8.56
C ALA A 86 -8.12 9.76 -7.37
N GLU A 87 -7.70 9.13 -6.27
CA GLU A 87 -8.45 9.05 -5.02
C GLU A 87 -8.72 10.44 -4.42
N LYS A 88 -7.69 11.28 -4.30
CA LYS A 88 -7.84 12.66 -3.80
C LYS A 88 -8.81 13.47 -4.64
N THR A 89 -8.75 13.35 -5.95
CA THR A 89 -9.66 14.03 -6.88
C THR A 89 -11.10 13.53 -6.73
N ALA A 90 -11.29 12.20 -6.57
CA ALA A 90 -12.61 11.57 -6.50
C ALA A 90 -13.35 11.80 -5.18
N CYS A 91 -12.63 11.73 -4.03
CA CYS A 91 -13.24 11.78 -2.71
C CYS A 91 -12.52 12.66 -1.67
N GLY A 92 -11.44 13.35 -2.05
CA GLY A 92 -10.70 14.24 -1.15
C GLY A 92 -9.75 13.54 -0.18
N ALA A 93 -9.55 12.24 -0.30
CA ALA A 93 -8.67 11.45 0.56
C ALA A 93 -7.95 10.39 -0.25
N GLN A 94 -6.82 9.91 0.24
CA GLN A 94 -6.08 8.79 -0.35
C GLN A 94 -6.10 7.57 0.58
N THR A 95 -5.82 6.41 0.04
CA THR A 95 -5.86 5.12 0.75
C THR A 95 -5.09 5.13 2.07
N THR A 96 -3.86 5.64 2.08
CA THR A 96 -3.01 5.66 3.29
C THR A 96 -3.58 6.51 4.42
N ASP A 97 -4.16 7.67 4.10
CA ASP A 97 -4.81 8.53 5.09
C ASP A 97 -6.04 7.87 5.69
N VAL A 98 -6.85 7.22 4.85
CA VAL A 98 -8.05 6.49 5.28
C VAL A 98 -7.66 5.30 6.15
N THR A 99 -6.67 4.50 5.74
CA THR A 99 -6.18 3.35 6.52
C THR A 99 -5.65 3.80 7.87
N ALA A 100 -4.78 4.81 7.90
CA ALA A 100 -4.22 5.34 9.14
C ALA A 100 -5.29 5.89 10.08
N THR A 101 -6.32 6.55 9.53
CA THR A 101 -7.44 7.08 10.32
C THR A 101 -8.28 5.97 10.92
N LEU A 102 -8.59 4.91 10.16
CA LEU A 102 -9.29 3.72 10.66
C LEU A 102 -8.51 3.05 11.80
N PHE A 103 -7.22 2.85 11.61
CA PHE A 103 -6.38 2.17 12.59
C PHE A 103 -6.16 2.99 13.85
N HIS A 104 -6.06 4.30 13.73
CA HIS A 104 -6.08 5.21 14.88
C HIS A 104 -7.40 5.07 15.67
N HIS A 105 -8.53 5.04 14.96
CA HIS A 105 -9.85 4.87 15.60
C HIS A 105 -10.00 3.50 16.27
N TRP A 106 -9.39 2.46 15.73
CA TRP A 106 -9.40 1.11 16.31
C TRP A 106 -8.31 0.88 17.36
N ASN A 107 -7.56 1.91 17.73
CA ASN A 107 -6.46 1.86 18.70
C ASN A 107 -5.37 0.82 18.34
N LEU A 108 -5.05 0.70 17.05
CA LEU A 108 -3.88 -0.07 16.64
C LEU A 108 -2.59 0.61 17.09
N ASP A 109 -1.48 -0.14 17.02
CA ASP A 109 -0.16 0.33 17.37
C ASP A 109 0.14 1.70 16.70
N PRO A 110 0.44 2.76 17.47
CA PRO A 110 0.70 4.10 16.93
C PRO A 110 1.83 4.14 15.91
N ASP A 111 2.86 3.30 16.05
CA ASP A 111 3.99 3.26 15.13
C ASP A 111 3.53 2.74 13.75
N ILE A 112 2.68 1.70 13.74
CA ILE A 112 2.08 1.18 12.50
C ILE A 112 1.21 2.25 11.83
N VAL A 113 0.36 2.92 12.60
CA VAL A 113 -0.53 3.99 12.10
C VAL A 113 0.28 5.12 11.48
N HIS A 114 1.34 5.54 12.16
CA HIS A 114 2.19 6.64 11.73
C HIS A 114 2.94 6.29 10.43
N ILE A 115 3.58 5.14 10.37
CA ILE A 115 4.31 4.69 9.17
C ILE A 115 3.38 4.57 7.96
N ILE A 116 2.17 4.04 8.13
CA ILE A 116 1.18 3.98 7.05
C ILE A 116 0.82 5.38 6.55
N ARG A 117 0.57 6.32 7.45
CA ARG A 117 0.18 7.70 7.11
C ARG A 117 1.22 8.40 6.23
N TYR A 118 2.50 8.18 6.51
CA TYR A 118 3.60 8.85 5.81
C TYR A 118 4.25 8.01 4.70
N SER A 119 3.69 6.84 4.38
CA SER A 119 4.29 5.98 3.35
C SER A 119 4.20 6.55 1.93
N ASP A 120 3.29 7.47 1.64
CA ASP A 120 3.26 8.15 0.34
C ASP A 120 4.18 9.40 0.30
N ASP A 121 4.48 9.98 1.48
CA ASP A 121 5.35 11.13 1.66
C ASP A 121 6.31 10.92 2.85
N PRO A 122 7.38 10.11 2.68
CA PRO A 122 8.31 9.83 3.77
C PRO A 122 9.07 11.05 4.29
N ASP A 123 9.21 12.10 3.50
CA ASP A 123 9.85 13.35 3.93
C ASP A 123 8.98 14.15 4.92
N GLY A 124 7.70 13.87 4.97
CA GLY A 124 6.75 14.51 5.89
C GLY A 124 6.86 14.00 7.34
N THR A 125 7.60 12.93 7.62
CA THR A 125 7.75 12.35 8.96
C THR A 125 9.07 12.70 9.65
N TYR A 126 9.24 12.21 10.90
CA TYR A 126 10.48 12.37 11.66
C TYR A 126 11.61 11.55 11.04
N GLU A 127 12.86 12.03 11.17
CA GLU A 127 14.03 11.42 10.55
C GLU A 127 14.21 9.94 10.93
N GLU A 128 13.90 9.58 12.21
CA GLU A 128 14.03 8.20 12.69
C GLU A 128 13.03 7.23 12.05
N GLU A 129 11.95 7.72 11.47
CA GLU A 129 10.88 6.93 10.88
C GLU A 129 10.87 6.97 9.35
N LYS A 130 11.59 7.93 8.76
CA LYS A 130 11.64 8.16 7.32
C LYS A 130 12.04 6.89 6.55
N GLU A 131 13.06 6.19 7.01
CA GLU A 131 13.53 4.94 6.40
C GLU A 131 12.42 3.87 6.35
N MET A 132 11.65 3.71 7.44
CA MET A 132 10.55 2.74 7.48
C MET A 132 9.39 3.15 6.57
N ALA A 133 9.02 4.43 6.56
CA ALA A 133 8.00 4.95 5.67
C ALA A 133 8.39 4.77 4.19
N ALA A 134 9.66 5.05 3.86
CA ALA A 134 10.21 4.85 2.52
C ALA A 134 10.21 3.36 2.11
N LYS A 135 10.55 2.44 3.01
CA LYS A 135 10.45 1.00 2.74
C LYS A 135 9.02 0.57 2.44
N LEU A 136 8.03 1.08 3.17
CA LEU A 136 6.63 0.79 2.88
C LEU A 136 6.20 1.37 1.53
N LYS A 137 6.67 2.57 1.18
CA LYS A 137 6.46 3.16 -0.15
C LYS A 137 7.01 2.25 -1.25
N VAL A 138 8.26 1.80 -1.13
CA VAL A 138 8.90 0.89 -2.09
C VAL A 138 8.08 -0.39 -2.30
N ILE A 139 7.57 -1.00 -1.23
CA ILE A 139 6.73 -2.20 -1.33
C ILE A 139 5.46 -1.91 -2.14
N ARG A 140 4.78 -0.79 -1.88
CA ARG A 140 3.55 -0.40 -2.57
C ARG A 140 3.77 -0.02 -4.03
N GLU A 141 4.92 0.54 -4.35
CA GLU A 141 5.33 0.83 -5.74
C GLU A 141 5.69 -0.44 -6.49
N THR A 142 6.34 -1.41 -5.84
CA THR A 142 6.70 -2.69 -6.45
C THR A 142 5.48 -3.53 -6.78
N VAL A 143 4.53 -3.65 -5.83
CA VAL A 143 3.34 -4.49 -5.96
C VAL A 143 2.17 -3.62 -6.39
N MET A 144 1.73 -3.81 -7.61
CA MET A 144 0.57 -3.08 -8.15
C MET A 144 -0.72 -3.40 -7.37
N PRO A 145 -1.75 -2.54 -7.43
CA PRO A 145 -3.01 -2.75 -6.72
C PRO A 145 -3.71 -4.08 -7.00
N ASN A 146 -3.48 -4.67 -8.19
CA ASN A 146 -4.01 -5.98 -8.58
C ASN A 146 -3.11 -7.18 -8.17
N GLY A 147 -2.02 -6.90 -7.46
CA GLY A 147 -1.07 -7.91 -7.00
C GLY A 147 -0.02 -8.32 -8.03
N GLU A 148 0.07 -7.65 -9.16
CA GLU A 148 1.11 -7.87 -10.16
C GLU A 148 2.39 -7.11 -9.82
N ILE A 149 3.52 -7.62 -10.30
CA ILE A 149 4.82 -6.96 -10.28
C ILE A 149 5.27 -6.85 -11.74
N THR A 150 5.59 -5.65 -12.19
CA THR A 150 6.00 -5.36 -13.57
C THR A 150 7.38 -4.71 -13.60
N ASP A 151 8.04 -4.72 -14.75
CA ASP A 151 9.33 -4.03 -14.92
C ASP A 151 9.21 -2.53 -14.62
N GLU A 152 8.08 -1.92 -14.97
CA GLU A 152 7.80 -0.51 -14.69
C GLU A 152 7.63 -0.26 -13.17
N SER A 153 6.86 -1.11 -12.48
CA SER A 153 6.68 -1.00 -11.02
C SER A 153 8.00 -1.20 -10.26
N ILE A 154 8.85 -2.12 -10.72
CA ILE A 154 10.19 -2.33 -10.18
C ILE A 154 11.08 -1.09 -10.41
N ALA A 155 11.03 -0.49 -11.59
CA ALA A 155 11.80 0.72 -11.90
C ALA A 155 11.41 1.87 -10.97
N THR A 156 10.11 2.14 -10.80
CA THR A 156 9.60 3.16 -9.87
C THR A 156 10.08 2.91 -8.44
N ALA A 157 10.00 1.67 -7.98
CA ALA A 157 10.46 1.29 -6.64
C ALA A 157 11.98 1.50 -6.46
N LYS A 158 12.77 1.26 -7.50
CA LYS A 158 14.23 1.50 -7.48
C LYS A 158 14.57 2.99 -7.42
N ASP A 159 13.81 3.85 -8.09
CA ASP A 159 13.98 5.30 -7.98
C ASP A 159 13.76 5.76 -6.52
N THR A 160 12.74 5.25 -5.84
CA THR A 160 12.50 5.51 -4.41
C THR A 160 13.62 4.95 -3.52
N ILE A 161 14.16 3.77 -3.83
CA ILE A 161 15.31 3.19 -3.11
C ILE A 161 16.53 4.10 -3.22
N GLU A 162 16.82 4.65 -4.41
CA GLU A 162 17.92 5.58 -4.63
C GLU A 162 17.66 6.91 -3.89
N GLU A 163 16.44 7.46 -4.00
CA GLU A 163 16.06 8.73 -3.36
C GLU A 163 16.27 8.70 -1.83
N PHE A 164 15.90 7.59 -1.18
CA PHE A 164 15.99 7.43 0.28
C PHE A 164 17.22 6.63 0.73
N GLU A 165 18.19 6.41 -0.15
CA GLU A 165 19.46 5.71 0.11
C GLU A 165 19.26 4.33 0.78
N LEU A 166 18.22 3.59 0.38
CA LEU A 166 17.92 2.25 0.90
C LEU A 166 18.83 1.18 0.30
N ASP A 167 18.92 0.02 0.95
CA ASP A 167 19.75 -1.11 0.49
C ASP A 167 19.12 -1.83 -0.71
N LEU A 168 19.54 -1.44 -1.91
CA LEU A 168 19.08 -1.99 -3.19
C LEU A 168 19.37 -3.50 -3.30
N GLU A 169 20.56 -3.96 -2.89
CA GLU A 169 20.94 -5.37 -3.02
C GLU A 169 20.03 -6.28 -2.20
N SER A 170 19.65 -5.85 -1.00
CA SER A 170 18.72 -6.62 -0.17
C SER A 170 17.30 -6.64 -0.72
N TYR A 171 16.86 -5.54 -1.31
CA TYR A 171 15.58 -5.46 -2.01
C TYR A 171 15.54 -6.42 -3.21
N GLU A 172 16.54 -6.38 -4.08
CA GLU A 172 16.62 -7.25 -5.26
C GLU A 172 16.59 -8.74 -4.88
N ARG A 173 17.33 -9.12 -3.84
CA ARG A 173 17.27 -10.51 -3.31
C ARG A 173 15.90 -10.90 -2.79
N ALA A 174 15.20 -9.97 -2.17
CA ALA A 174 13.84 -10.22 -1.69
C ALA A 174 12.86 -10.37 -2.86
N LEU A 175 12.99 -9.51 -3.87
CA LEU A 175 12.19 -9.51 -5.08
C LEU A 175 12.36 -10.84 -5.85
N ASP A 176 13.61 -11.28 -6.06
CA ASP A 176 13.90 -12.55 -6.72
C ASP A 176 13.20 -13.74 -6.05
N LYS A 177 13.17 -13.76 -4.71
CA LYS A 177 12.49 -14.83 -3.97
C LYS A 177 10.98 -14.81 -4.12
N VAL A 178 10.38 -13.62 -4.15
CA VAL A 178 8.93 -13.49 -4.32
C VAL A 178 8.52 -13.84 -5.75
N MET A 179 9.31 -13.45 -6.74
CA MET A 179 9.03 -13.77 -8.15
C MET A 179 9.28 -15.24 -8.51
N ALA A 180 10.11 -15.95 -7.75
CA ALA A 180 10.39 -17.37 -7.95
C ALA A 180 9.40 -18.31 -7.24
N ALA A 181 8.55 -17.78 -6.36
CA ALA A 181 7.56 -18.55 -5.59
C ALA A 181 6.27 -18.75 -6.36
#